data_434ff1033886efe680d416c21c13803c
#
_entry.id   434ff1033886efe680d416c21c13803c
#
_cell.length_a   1.000
_cell.length_b   1.000
_cell.length_c   1.000
_cell.angle_alpha   90.00
_cell.angle_beta   90.00
_cell.angle_gamma   90.00
#
_symmetry.space_group_name_H-M   'P 1'
#
loop_
_entity.id
_entity.type
_entity.pdbx_description
1 polymer ?
#
loop_
_entity_poly.entity_id
_entity_poly.type
_entity_poly.pdbx_seq_one_letter_code
_entity_poly.pdbx_strand_id
1 'polypeptide(L)'
;MTKCCMNKQAVFFIGISIFLLSCKTTQTIFNRNVKPASAYELDDKLKEKKVVFQTFSGKAKVDVASANINQSFSAQIDILKDSVIGLSLRVLGVEGARVKITPDSIEIIDRLNQEYIPRDIEFIKSSFNIDADFYDLQNLIVGNPVYYDTTALNTGESDDKYVLLAENAVYKNTLWLSPD
;
A
#
# COMPACT_ATOMS: atom_id res chain seq x y z
N MET A 1 68.98 25.18 41.60
CA MET A 1 68.86 24.17 40.55
C MET A 1 67.99 23.04 41.08
N THR A 2 66.69 23.14 40.88
CA THR A 2 65.67 22.13 41.32
C THR A 2 65.27 21.29 40.12
N LYS A 3 65.75 20.04 40.06
CA LYS A 3 65.31 19.10 39.06
C LYS A 3 63.92 18.59 39.39
N CYS A 4 62.93 18.96 38.59
CA CYS A 4 61.57 18.41 38.63
C CYS A 4 61.61 16.97 38.08
N CYS A 5 61.55 15.97 38.97
CA CYS A 5 61.36 14.57 38.62
C CYS A 5 59.90 14.34 38.21
N MET A 6 59.64 14.42 36.94
CA MET A 6 58.33 14.09 36.40
C MET A 6 58.18 12.54 36.40
N ASN A 7 57.24 12.07 37.19
CA ASN A 7 57.01 10.63 37.40
C ASN A 7 56.53 10.00 36.10
N LYS A 8 57.29 9.03 35.57
CA LYS A 8 56.98 8.30 34.30
C LYS A 8 55.59 7.66 34.29
N GLN A 9 55.07 7.34 35.48
CA GLN A 9 53.70 6.80 35.61
C GLN A 9 52.61 7.87 35.35
N ALA A 10 52.82 9.10 35.71
CA ALA A 10 51.90 10.21 35.48
C ALA A 10 51.73 10.52 33.99
N VAL A 11 52.81 10.45 33.21
CA VAL A 11 52.82 10.66 31.75
C VAL A 11 52.07 9.53 31.03
N PHE A 12 52.17 8.29 31.54
CA PHE A 12 51.49 7.14 30.96
C PHE A 12 49.98 7.20 31.15
N PHE A 13 49.49 7.66 32.32
CA PHE A 13 48.09 7.85 32.60
C PHE A 13 47.46 8.99 31.80
N ILE A 14 48.18 10.08 31.54
CA ILE A 14 47.72 11.21 30.72
C ILE A 14 47.61 10.77 29.25
N GLY A 15 48.51 9.93 28.75
CA GLY A 15 48.47 9.39 27.37
C GLY A 15 47.26 8.47 27.12
N ILE A 16 46.86 7.67 28.11
CA ILE A 16 45.70 6.76 27.99
C ILE A 16 44.37 7.54 28.03
N SER A 17 44.28 8.65 28.80
CA SER A 17 43.07 9.44 28.92
C SER A 17 42.66 10.20 27.64
N ILE A 18 43.62 10.47 26.73
CA ILE A 18 43.38 11.18 25.46
C ILE A 18 42.82 10.23 24.38
N PHE A 19 43.04 8.93 24.50
CA PHE A 19 42.56 7.94 23.52
C PHE A 19 41.03 7.62 23.64
N LEU A 20 40.39 7.98 24.75
CA LEU A 20 38.98 7.68 24.99
C LEU A 20 37.98 8.75 24.48
N LEU A 21 38.47 9.86 23.91
CA LEU A 21 37.61 10.94 23.40
C LEU A 21 37.36 10.89 21.90
N SER A 22 37.76 9.83 21.20
CA SER A 22 37.51 9.69 19.77
C SER A 22 36.29 8.82 19.49
N CYS A 23 35.13 9.11 20.11
CA CYS A 23 33.84 8.71 19.57
C CYS A 23 33.50 9.69 18.44
N LYS A 24 33.94 9.42 17.24
CA LYS A 24 33.33 9.97 16.03
C LYS A 24 31.96 9.30 15.88
N THR A 25 30.92 9.99 16.32
CA THR A 25 29.57 9.68 15.89
C THR A 25 29.53 9.90 14.38
N THR A 26 29.65 8.81 13.63
CA THR A 26 29.38 8.84 12.19
C THR A 26 27.90 9.10 12.06
N GLN A 27 27.50 10.37 11.92
CA GLN A 27 26.20 10.68 11.38
C GLN A 27 26.18 10.11 9.98
N THR A 28 25.51 9.00 9.80
CA THR A 28 25.11 8.54 8.48
C THR A 28 24.24 9.66 7.92
N ILE A 29 24.81 10.46 7.03
CA ILE A 29 24.04 11.40 6.21
C ILE A 29 23.25 10.50 5.27
N PHE A 30 22.05 10.12 5.67
CA PHE A 30 21.07 9.54 4.78
C PHE A 30 20.81 10.60 3.73
N ASN A 31 21.32 10.37 2.54
CA ASN A 31 21.08 11.23 1.39
C ASN A 31 19.63 10.95 0.96
N ARG A 32 18.69 11.55 1.67
CA ARG A 32 17.26 11.42 1.34
C ARG A 32 17.06 12.12 0.02
N ASN A 33 16.76 11.35 -1.02
CA ASN A 33 16.40 11.87 -2.33
C ASN A 33 15.04 12.58 -2.31
N VAL A 34 14.28 12.43 -1.23
CA VAL A 34 12.92 12.95 -1.06
C VAL A 34 12.94 14.10 -0.05
N LYS A 35 12.43 15.27 -0.44
CA LYS A 35 12.29 16.42 0.48
C LYS A 35 11.24 16.11 1.55
N PRO A 36 11.45 16.53 2.82
CA PRO A 36 10.43 16.37 3.85
C PRO A 36 9.12 17.02 3.41
N ALA A 37 8.01 16.28 3.54
CA ALA A 37 6.67 16.76 3.28
C ALA A 37 5.76 16.40 4.46
N SER A 38 4.80 17.27 4.78
CA SER A 38 3.82 16.97 5.81
C SER A 38 2.79 15.95 5.34
N ALA A 39 2.11 15.28 6.27
CA ALA A 39 1.06 14.33 5.92
C ALA A 39 -0.09 14.99 5.13
N TYR A 40 -0.43 16.23 5.43
CA TYR A 40 -1.46 16.98 4.72
C TYR A 40 -1.04 17.34 3.28
N GLU A 41 0.23 17.74 3.06
CA GLU A 41 0.75 17.97 1.70
C GLU A 41 0.76 16.70 0.85
N LEU A 42 1.03 15.56 1.46
CA LEU A 42 0.97 14.27 0.76
C LEU A 42 -0.47 13.85 0.46
N ASP A 43 -1.39 14.12 1.37
CA ASP A 43 -2.82 13.88 1.17
C ASP A 43 -3.39 14.75 0.02
N ASP A 44 -3.03 16.03 -0.03
CA ASP A 44 -3.45 16.91 -1.11
C ASP A 44 -2.89 16.45 -2.47
N LYS A 45 -1.62 16.07 -2.54
CA LYS A 45 -1.05 15.46 -3.75
C LYS A 45 -1.76 14.17 -4.15
N LEU A 46 -2.13 13.33 -3.18
CA LEU A 46 -2.88 12.10 -3.44
C LEU A 46 -4.27 12.39 -4.01
N LYS A 47 -4.96 13.41 -3.48
CA LYS A 47 -6.27 13.86 -4.00
C LYS A 47 -6.16 14.39 -5.43
N GLU A 48 -5.11 15.16 -5.75
CA GLU A 48 -4.86 15.65 -7.11
C GLU A 48 -4.60 14.51 -8.10
N LYS A 49 -3.95 13.44 -7.66
CA LYS A 49 -3.63 12.28 -8.49
C LYS A 49 -4.75 11.22 -8.52
N LYS A 50 -5.83 11.45 -7.82
CA LYS A 50 -6.97 10.51 -7.80
C LYS A 50 -7.47 10.27 -9.22
N VAL A 51 -7.64 8.99 -9.56
CA VAL A 51 -8.18 8.58 -10.86
C VAL A 51 -9.67 8.97 -10.94
N VAL A 52 -9.99 9.87 -11.87
CA VAL A 52 -11.36 10.31 -12.16
C VAL A 52 -11.74 9.80 -13.54
N PHE A 53 -12.86 9.11 -13.65
CA PHE A 53 -13.31 8.51 -14.90
C PHE A 53 -14.86 8.51 -14.96
N GLN A 54 -15.38 8.31 -16.14
CA GLN A 54 -16.80 7.98 -16.38
C GLN A 54 -16.94 6.50 -16.73
N THR A 55 -16.03 6.03 -17.57
CA THR A 55 -15.89 4.61 -17.92
C THR A 55 -14.45 4.19 -17.75
N PHE A 56 -14.23 2.97 -17.32
CA PHE A 56 -12.93 2.36 -17.25
C PHE A 56 -12.95 0.98 -17.90
N SER A 57 -11.95 0.64 -18.67
CA SER A 57 -11.77 -0.69 -19.24
C SER A 57 -10.32 -1.11 -19.10
N GLY A 58 -10.09 -2.30 -18.57
CA GLY A 58 -8.77 -2.82 -18.32
C GLY A 58 -8.68 -4.33 -18.35
N LYS A 59 -7.44 -4.84 -18.38
CA LYS A 59 -7.14 -6.26 -18.25
C LYS A 59 -6.18 -6.47 -17.10
N ALA A 60 -6.45 -7.47 -16.30
CA ALA A 60 -5.57 -7.90 -15.21
C ALA A 60 -5.24 -9.39 -15.35
N LYS A 61 -4.02 -9.77 -14.95
CA LYS A 61 -3.68 -11.15 -14.65
C LYS A 61 -3.82 -11.32 -13.15
N VAL A 62 -4.55 -12.33 -12.75
CA VAL A 62 -4.82 -12.62 -11.33
C VAL A 62 -4.25 -13.99 -11.02
N ASP A 63 -3.35 -14.04 -10.05
CA ASP A 63 -2.78 -15.28 -9.53
C ASP A 63 -3.35 -15.50 -8.12
N VAL A 64 -4.11 -16.57 -7.95
CA VAL A 64 -4.70 -16.95 -6.65
C VAL A 64 -3.89 -18.09 -6.08
N ALA A 65 -3.31 -17.88 -4.92
CA ALA A 65 -2.61 -18.92 -4.15
C ALA A 65 -3.25 -19.04 -2.76
N SER A 66 -3.84 -20.18 -2.49
CA SER A 66 -4.39 -20.55 -1.18
C SER A 66 -4.10 -22.01 -0.88
N ALA A 67 -4.46 -22.49 0.32
CA ALA A 67 -4.24 -23.88 0.70
C ALA A 67 -4.85 -24.90 -0.28
N ASN A 68 -5.95 -24.53 -0.97
CA ASN A 68 -6.71 -25.44 -1.82
C ASN A 68 -6.77 -25.00 -3.30
N ILE A 69 -6.30 -23.79 -3.63
CA ILE A 69 -6.38 -23.23 -4.99
C ILE A 69 -5.04 -22.60 -5.33
N ASN A 70 -4.45 -23.04 -6.44
CA ASN A 70 -3.31 -22.39 -7.05
C ASN A 70 -3.61 -22.25 -8.55
N GLN A 71 -4.15 -21.10 -8.93
CA GLN A 71 -4.62 -20.88 -10.29
C GLN A 71 -4.41 -19.45 -10.76
N SER A 72 -3.99 -19.32 -12.02
CA SER A 72 -3.89 -18.05 -12.72
C SER A 72 -5.04 -17.89 -13.70
N PHE A 73 -5.61 -16.70 -13.76
CA PHE A 73 -6.61 -16.35 -14.77
C PHE A 73 -6.44 -14.90 -15.23
N SER A 74 -7.00 -14.58 -16.38
CA SER A 74 -7.09 -13.20 -16.87
C SER A 74 -8.49 -12.66 -16.63
N ALA A 75 -8.56 -11.42 -16.17
CA ALA A 75 -9.79 -10.68 -15.99
C ALA A 75 -9.85 -9.53 -16.98
N GLN A 76 -10.92 -9.46 -17.79
CA GLN A 76 -11.34 -8.22 -18.44
C GLN A 76 -12.27 -7.50 -17.49
N ILE A 77 -12.01 -6.22 -17.26
CA ILE A 77 -12.73 -5.38 -16.29
C ILE A 77 -13.31 -4.21 -17.06
N ASP A 78 -14.61 -3.98 -16.94
CA ASP A 78 -15.29 -2.85 -17.53
C ASP A 78 -16.16 -2.19 -16.46
N ILE A 79 -15.98 -0.87 -16.23
CA ILE A 79 -16.70 -0.12 -15.20
C ILE A 79 -17.41 1.04 -15.85
N LEU A 80 -18.70 1.16 -15.56
CA LEU A 80 -19.45 2.41 -15.67
C LEU A 80 -19.54 2.98 -14.26
N LYS A 81 -18.95 4.15 -14.08
CA LYS A 81 -18.81 4.79 -12.76
C LYS A 81 -20.13 4.82 -12.00
N ASP A 82 -20.05 4.46 -10.70
CA ASP A 82 -21.14 4.48 -9.73
C ASP A 82 -22.39 3.68 -10.14
N SER A 83 -22.26 2.79 -11.14
CA SER A 83 -23.38 2.05 -11.72
C SER A 83 -23.13 0.54 -11.83
N VAL A 84 -22.06 0.13 -12.51
CA VAL A 84 -21.81 -1.29 -12.74
C VAL A 84 -20.32 -1.58 -12.92
N ILE A 85 -19.85 -2.69 -12.36
CA ILE A 85 -18.57 -3.32 -12.62
C ILE A 85 -18.84 -4.65 -13.30
N GLY A 86 -18.34 -4.82 -14.53
CA GLY A 86 -18.39 -6.06 -15.29
C GLY A 86 -17.03 -6.75 -15.28
N LEU A 87 -17.00 -8.04 -14.97
CA LEU A 87 -15.80 -8.85 -15.01
C LEU A 87 -16.01 -10.05 -15.94
N SER A 88 -15.07 -10.30 -16.86
CA SER A 88 -15.02 -11.56 -17.63
C SER A 88 -13.73 -12.30 -17.26
N LEU A 89 -13.87 -13.42 -16.59
CA LEU A 89 -12.76 -14.23 -16.06
C LEU A 89 -12.45 -15.36 -17.05
N ARG A 90 -11.18 -15.45 -17.46
CA ARG A 90 -10.73 -16.42 -18.47
C ARG A 90 -9.55 -17.24 -17.97
N VAL A 91 -9.63 -18.53 -18.19
CA VAL A 91 -8.54 -19.48 -17.97
C VAL A 91 -8.11 -20.03 -19.33
N LEU A 92 -6.83 -19.92 -19.66
CA LEU A 92 -6.28 -20.36 -20.96
C LEU A 92 -7.05 -19.81 -22.19
N GLY A 93 -7.59 -18.58 -22.07
CA GLY A 93 -8.34 -17.93 -23.15
C GLY A 93 -9.83 -18.25 -23.20
N VAL A 94 -10.29 -19.25 -22.46
CA VAL A 94 -11.72 -19.62 -22.37
C VAL A 94 -12.39 -18.85 -21.24
N GLU A 95 -13.56 -18.24 -21.50
CA GLU A 95 -14.36 -17.57 -20.48
C GLU A 95 -14.98 -18.62 -19.54
N GLY A 96 -14.49 -18.66 -18.29
CA GLY A 96 -15.01 -19.56 -17.27
C GLY A 96 -16.15 -18.93 -16.46
N ALA A 97 -16.08 -17.62 -16.22
CA ALA A 97 -17.13 -16.92 -15.49
C ALA A 97 -17.28 -15.48 -15.96
N ARG A 98 -18.50 -14.96 -15.81
CA ARG A 98 -18.81 -13.53 -15.96
C ARG A 98 -19.51 -13.03 -14.70
N VAL A 99 -19.05 -11.89 -14.20
CA VAL A 99 -19.61 -11.26 -13.00
C VAL A 99 -20.06 -9.86 -13.34
N LYS A 100 -21.24 -9.51 -12.87
CA LYS A 100 -21.77 -8.15 -12.89
C LYS A 100 -22.03 -7.73 -11.45
N ILE A 101 -21.45 -6.61 -11.04
CA ILE A 101 -21.61 -6.04 -9.71
C ILE A 101 -22.28 -4.69 -9.86
N THR A 102 -23.32 -4.46 -9.08
CA THR A 102 -24.01 -3.18 -8.93
C THR A 102 -23.93 -2.75 -7.46
N PRO A 103 -24.35 -1.53 -7.09
CA PRO A 103 -24.39 -1.11 -5.69
C PRO A 103 -25.15 -2.08 -4.76
N ASP A 104 -26.13 -2.82 -5.28
CA ASP A 104 -27.04 -3.63 -4.47
C ASP A 104 -26.87 -5.14 -4.70
N SER A 105 -26.28 -5.56 -5.83
CA SER A 105 -26.31 -6.96 -6.25
C SER A 105 -25.05 -7.42 -6.98
N ILE A 106 -24.87 -8.73 -6.96
CA ILE A 106 -23.84 -9.43 -7.73
C ILE A 106 -24.54 -10.54 -8.53
N GLU A 107 -24.30 -10.57 -9.83
CA GLU A 107 -24.78 -11.62 -10.72
C GLU A 107 -23.56 -12.37 -11.27
N ILE A 108 -23.49 -13.66 -11.02
CA ILE A 108 -22.39 -14.53 -11.50
C ILE A 108 -22.96 -15.51 -12.49
N ILE A 109 -22.40 -15.56 -13.68
CA ILE A 109 -22.65 -16.59 -14.70
C ILE A 109 -21.43 -17.51 -14.73
N ASP A 110 -21.57 -18.68 -14.18
CA ASP A 110 -20.58 -19.75 -14.31
C ASP A 110 -20.77 -20.45 -15.67
N ARG A 111 -19.82 -20.24 -16.59
CA ARG A 111 -19.88 -20.82 -17.93
C ARG A 111 -19.49 -22.29 -17.97
N LEU A 112 -18.70 -22.72 -16.98
CA LEU A 112 -18.22 -24.10 -16.91
C LEU A 112 -19.35 -25.04 -16.43
N ASN A 113 -20.08 -24.61 -15.39
CA ASN A 113 -21.17 -25.37 -14.80
C ASN A 113 -22.56 -24.99 -15.38
N GLN A 114 -22.63 -23.95 -16.23
CA GLN A 114 -23.86 -23.41 -16.82
C GLN A 114 -24.85 -22.95 -15.74
N GLU A 115 -24.33 -22.29 -14.70
CA GLU A 115 -25.12 -21.81 -13.56
C GLU A 115 -25.25 -20.30 -13.57
N TYR A 116 -26.38 -19.80 -13.11
CA TYR A 116 -26.62 -18.40 -12.79
C TYR A 116 -26.79 -18.26 -11.28
N ILE A 117 -25.93 -17.45 -10.67
CA ILE A 117 -25.81 -17.32 -9.22
C ILE A 117 -26.01 -15.85 -8.84
N PRO A 118 -27.24 -15.44 -8.49
CA PRO A 118 -27.50 -14.11 -7.95
C PRO A 118 -27.12 -14.04 -6.47
N ARG A 119 -26.57 -12.91 -6.05
CA ARG A 119 -26.21 -12.58 -4.67
C ARG A 119 -26.52 -11.11 -4.39
N ASP A 120 -26.67 -10.75 -3.14
CA ASP A 120 -26.62 -9.38 -2.66
C ASP A 120 -25.16 -8.91 -2.54
N ILE A 121 -24.93 -7.61 -2.33
CA ILE A 121 -23.59 -7.03 -2.23
C ILE A 121 -22.89 -7.50 -0.94
N GLU A 122 -23.62 -7.85 0.11
CA GLU A 122 -23.11 -8.37 1.38
C GLU A 122 -22.39 -9.73 1.22
N PHE A 123 -22.60 -10.41 0.10
CA PHE A 123 -21.86 -11.62 -0.26
C PHE A 123 -20.33 -11.38 -0.26
N ILE A 124 -19.86 -10.18 -0.60
CA ILE A 124 -18.43 -9.82 -0.56
C ILE A 124 -17.93 -9.90 0.87
N LYS A 125 -18.65 -9.27 1.79
CA LYS A 125 -18.28 -9.27 3.22
C LYS A 125 -18.27 -10.68 3.80
N SER A 126 -19.32 -11.46 3.52
CA SER A 126 -19.45 -12.82 4.04
C SER A 126 -18.42 -13.79 3.46
N SER A 127 -18.03 -13.63 2.19
CA SER A 127 -17.13 -14.55 1.51
C SER A 127 -15.64 -14.25 1.74
N PHE A 128 -15.29 -12.97 1.88
CA PHE A 128 -13.90 -12.53 1.98
C PHE A 128 -13.54 -11.94 3.35
N ASN A 129 -14.51 -11.80 4.24
CA ASN A 129 -14.36 -11.17 5.56
C ASN A 129 -13.79 -9.74 5.47
N ILE A 130 -14.20 -9.00 4.45
CA ILE A 130 -13.84 -7.59 4.23
C ILE A 130 -15.12 -6.76 4.22
N ASP A 131 -15.08 -5.61 4.87
CA ASP A 131 -16.21 -4.67 4.92
C ASP A 131 -16.09 -3.68 3.75
N ALA A 132 -16.24 -4.18 2.53
CA ALA A 132 -16.15 -3.42 1.30
C ALA A 132 -17.51 -3.35 0.62
N ASP A 133 -17.87 -2.14 0.20
CA ASP A 133 -19.03 -1.91 -0.64
C ASP A 133 -18.66 -1.83 -2.15
N PHE A 134 -19.65 -1.54 -2.99
CA PHE A 134 -19.44 -1.36 -4.42
C PHE A 134 -18.43 -0.24 -4.74
N TYR A 135 -18.47 0.87 -4.00
CA TYR A 135 -17.62 2.04 -4.25
C TYR A 135 -16.18 1.78 -3.81
N ASP A 136 -15.99 0.99 -2.75
CA ASP A 136 -14.67 0.53 -2.33
C ASP A 136 -14.04 -0.37 -3.39
N LEU A 137 -14.82 -1.31 -3.96
CA LEU A 137 -14.34 -2.16 -5.06
C LEU A 137 -13.99 -1.33 -6.29
N GLN A 138 -14.83 -0.38 -6.65
CA GLN A 138 -14.57 0.52 -7.77
C GLN A 138 -13.27 1.30 -7.57
N ASN A 139 -13.06 1.89 -6.39
CA ASN A 139 -11.86 2.62 -6.06
C ASN A 139 -10.62 1.72 -6.08
N LEU A 140 -10.72 0.53 -5.48
CA LEU A 140 -9.62 -0.45 -5.45
C LEU A 140 -9.17 -0.84 -6.86
N ILE A 141 -10.12 -1.13 -7.76
CA ILE A 141 -9.82 -1.56 -9.14
C ILE A 141 -9.07 -0.48 -9.92
N VAL A 142 -9.41 0.78 -9.74
CA VAL A 142 -8.72 1.89 -10.44
C VAL A 142 -7.48 2.40 -9.70
N GLY A 143 -7.15 1.82 -8.54
CA GLY A 143 -5.97 2.19 -7.76
C GLY A 143 -6.14 3.41 -6.87
N ASN A 144 -7.37 3.83 -6.62
CA ASN A 144 -7.65 4.85 -5.61
C ASN A 144 -7.58 4.24 -4.20
N PRO A 145 -7.15 5.00 -3.17
CA PRO A 145 -7.13 4.51 -1.80
C PRO A 145 -8.54 4.13 -1.30
N VAL A 146 -8.64 3.01 -0.61
CA VAL A 146 -9.83 2.54 0.09
C VAL A 146 -9.58 2.52 1.60
N TYR A 147 -10.62 2.65 2.42
CA TYR A 147 -10.52 2.73 3.90
C TYR A 147 -9.54 3.79 4.39
N TYR A 148 -9.44 4.87 3.63
CA TYR A 148 -8.47 5.92 3.85
C TYR A 148 -9.07 7.02 4.74
N ASP A 149 -8.67 7.00 6.01
CA ASP A 149 -9.12 7.97 7.00
C ASP A 149 -8.14 9.16 7.05
N THR A 150 -8.63 10.33 6.67
CA THR A 150 -7.84 11.57 6.65
C THR A 150 -7.75 12.26 8.02
N THR A 151 -8.40 11.75 9.06
CA THR A 151 -8.40 12.36 10.40
C THR A 151 -7.15 12.01 11.22
N ALA A 152 -6.47 10.91 10.89
CA ALA A 152 -5.31 10.41 11.60
C ALA A 152 -4.13 10.11 10.63
N LEU A 153 -3.65 11.17 9.96
CA LEU A 153 -2.56 11.07 9.00
C LEU A 153 -1.20 11.31 9.67
N ASN A 154 -0.24 10.45 9.33
CA ASN A 154 1.16 10.58 9.71
C ASN A 154 2.06 10.29 8.52
N THR A 155 3.33 10.67 8.62
CA THR A 155 4.34 10.32 7.63
C THR A 155 5.24 9.21 8.15
N GLY A 156 5.60 8.26 7.29
CA GLY A 156 6.63 7.27 7.56
C GLY A 156 7.99 7.70 6.99
N GLU A 157 9.01 6.90 7.26
CA GLU A 157 10.36 7.10 6.74
C GLU A 157 10.62 6.20 5.53
N SER A 158 11.22 6.78 4.48
CA SER A 158 11.75 6.08 3.31
C SER A 158 12.86 6.92 2.68
N ASP A 159 13.79 6.29 1.99
CA ASP A 159 14.92 6.96 1.36
C ASP A 159 14.55 7.53 -0.02
N ASP A 160 13.60 6.91 -0.73
CA ASP A 160 13.29 7.17 -2.13
C ASP A 160 11.80 7.50 -2.40
N LYS A 161 10.92 7.37 -1.40
CA LYS A 161 9.48 7.58 -1.53
C LYS A 161 8.91 8.37 -0.37
N TYR A 162 7.80 9.04 -0.62
CA TYR A 162 6.96 9.50 0.47
C TYR A 162 6.16 8.34 1.03
N VAL A 163 6.02 8.29 2.34
CA VAL A 163 5.18 7.31 3.02
C VAL A 163 4.10 8.05 3.77
N LEU A 164 2.86 7.78 3.43
CA LEU A 164 1.70 8.33 4.10
C LEU A 164 0.99 7.21 4.86
N LEU A 165 0.79 7.41 6.15
CA LEU A 165 0.15 6.48 7.04
C LEU A 165 -1.23 7.04 7.41
N ALA A 166 -2.28 6.25 7.18
CA ALA A 166 -3.63 6.52 7.63
C ALA A 166 -4.07 5.36 8.51
N GLU A 167 -4.26 5.61 9.80
CA GLU A 167 -4.55 4.56 10.77
C GLU A 167 -5.74 4.97 11.64
N ASN A 168 -6.70 4.07 11.78
CA ASN A 168 -7.80 4.17 12.73
C ASN A 168 -7.92 2.88 13.55
N ALA A 169 -8.98 2.74 14.35
CA ALA A 169 -9.18 1.57 15.21
C ALA A 169 -9.33 0.23 14.45
N VAL A 170 -9.65 0.27 13.16
CA VAL A 170 -9.99 -0.92 12.36
C VAL A 170 -8.98 -1.15 11.24
N TYR A 171 -8.51 -0.09 10.58
CA TYR A 171 -7.68 -0.17 9.39
C TYR A 171 -6.37 0.59 9.57
N LYS A 172 -5.32 0.02 8.96
CA LYS A 172 -4.03 0.67 8.81
C LYS A 172 -3.63 0.66 7.34
N ASN A 173 -3.57 1.85 6.75
CA ASN A 173 -3.12 2.05 5.38
C ASN A 173 -1.71 2.63 5.35
N THR A 174 -0.85 2.05 4.53
CA THR A 174 0.46 2.59 4.22
C THR A 174 0.54 2.84 2.72
N LEU A 175 0.64 4.10 2.35
CA LEU A 175 0.71 4.54 0.96
C LEU A 175 2.12 4.98 0.62
N TRP A 176 2.67 4.42 -0.45
CA TRP A 176 4.00 4.74 -0.96
C TRP A 176 3.85 5.62 -2.19
N LEU A 177 4.21 6.88 -2.08
CA LEU A 177 4.03 7.88 -3.13
C LEU A 177 5.38 8.20 -3.78
N SER A 178 5.40 8.25 -5.11
CA SER A 178 6.55 8.71 -5.87
C SER A 178 6.81 10.19 -5.63
N PRO A 179 8.04 10.68 -5.62
CA PRO A 179 8.37 12.10 -5.45
C PRO A 179 7.90 12.99 -6.60
N ASP A 180 7.61 12.43 -7.76
CA ASP A 180 7.26 13.05 -9.07
C ASP A 180 5.77 13.11 -9.36
#